data_e012a332d02e788d5e6c2c74a2d1f87e
#
_entry.id   e012a332d02e788d5e6c2c74a2d1f87e
#
_cell.length_a   1.000
_cell.length_b   1.000
_cell.length_c   1.000
_cell.angle_alpha   90.00
_cell.angle_beta   90.00
_cell.angle_gamma   90.00
#
_symmetry.space_group_name_H-M   'P 1'
#
loop_
_entity.id
_entity.type
_entity.pdbx_description
1 polymer ?
#
loop_
_entity_poly.entity_id
_entity_poly.type
_entity_poly.pdbx_seq_one_letter_code
_entity_poly.pdbx_strand_id
1 'polypeptide(L)'
;MLPVYEIYVRQRVLQMEKVHVDHLHKLAINYVNNAGQAKAVRRMMNEDFLTEEEVSLVKRARNHKTASKPKNADPVNYKLATAFEALIGWLHLEGRKDRCEEIIFRAMEIIEEPQQKGTQHE
;
A
#
# COMPACT_ATOMS: atom_id res chain seq x y z
N MET A 1 -11.58 -7.04 13.09
CA MET A 1 -10.86 -5.77 13.30
C MET A 1 -10.32 -5.26 11.97
N LEU A 2 -10.49 -3.99 11.72
CA LEU A 2 -10.00 -3.42 10.47
C LEU A 2 -8.48 -3.27 10.51
N PRO A 3 -7.79 -3.59 9.42
CA PRO A 3 -6.36 -3.31 9.34
C PRO A 3 -6.08 -1.82 9.54
N VAL A 4 -4.94 -1.52 10.12
CA VAL A 4 -4.54 -0.14 10.39
C VAL A 4 -4.58 0.72 9.12
N TYR A 5 -4.08 0.18 8.02
CA TYR A 5 -4.05 0.90 6.76
C TYR A 5 -5.45 1.32 6.32
N GLU A 6 -6.43 0.44 6.45
CA GLU A 6 -7.79 0.76 6.02
C GLU A 6 -8.40 1.89 6.84
N ILE A 7 -8.03 2.01 8.12
CA ILE A 7 -8.53 3.12 8.93
C ILE A 7 -8.06 4.43 8.33
N TYR A 8 -6.79 4.51 7.93
CA TYR A 8 -6.26 5.73 7.31
C TYR A 8 -6.87 5.98 5.94
N VAL A 9 -7.12 4.93 5.17
CA VAL A 9 -7.79 5.07 3.88
C VAL A 9 -9.17 5.69 4.06
N ARG A 10 -9.94 5.21 5.04
CA ARG A 10 -11.26 5.76 5.29
C ARG A 10 -11.20 7.22 5.68
N GLN A 11 -10.23 7.60 6.51
CA GLN A 11 -10.05 8.98 6.88
C GLN A 11 -9.70 9.85 5.68
N ARG A 12 -8.82 9.32 4.80
CA ARG A 12 -8.41 10.05 3.61
C ARG A 12 -9.60 10.31 2.68
N VAL A 13 -10.41 9.28 2.45
CA VAL A 13 -11.57 9.38 1.59
C VAL A 13 -12.56 10.40 2.13
N LEU A 14 -12.78 10.41 3.45
CA LEU A 14 -13.69 11.37 4.07
C LEU A 14 -13.24 12.81 3.93
N GLN A 15 -11.95 13.04 3.74
CA GLN A 15 -11.42 14.38 3.56
C GLN A 15 -11.60 14.90 2.14
N MET A 16 -12.02 14.07 1.21
CA MET A 16 -12.20 14.43 -0.19
C MET A 16 -13.65 14.86 -0.46
N GLU A 17 -14.10 15.90 0.23
CA GLU A 17 -15.51 16.25 0.25
C GLU A 17 -16.10 16.66 -1.10
N LYS A 18 -15.27 17.17 -2.00
CA LYS A 18 -15.78 17.73 -3.25
C LYS A 18 -15.86 16.74 -4.39
N VAL A 19 -15.62 15.47 -4.09
CA VAL A 19 -15.56 14.43 -5.11
C VAL A 19 -16.86 13.63 -5.08
N HIS A 20 -17.32 13.22 -6.26
CA HIS A 20 -18.51 12.39 -6.36
C HIS A 20 -18.35 11.08 -5.59
N VAL A 21 -19.47 10.56 -5.08
CA VAL A 21 -19.46 9.32 -4.33
C VAL A 21 -18.85 8.17 -5.12
N ASP A 22 -19.20 8.06 -6.41
CA ASP A 22 -18.62 7.00 -7.24
C ASP A 22 -17.10 7.13 -7.34
N HIS A 23 -16.61 8.35 -7.45
CA HIS A 23 -15.18 8.58 -7.55
C HIS A 23 -14.49 8.25 -6.22
N LEU A 24 -15.13 8.59 -5.11
CA LEU A 24 -14.59 8.25 -3.79
C LEU A 24 -14.50 6.74 -3.62
N HIS A 25 -15.51 6.02 -4.09
CA HIS A 25 -15.50 4.57 -4.00
C HIS A 25 -14.35 3.98 -4.81
N LYS A 26 -14.13 4.49 -6.02
CA LYS A 26 -13.03 4.01 -6.87
C LYS A 26 -11.68 4.31 -6.24
N LEU A 27 -11.53 5.48 -5.65
CA LEU A 27 -10.28 5.82 -4.97
C LEU A 27 -10.02 4.89 -3.79
N ALA A 28 -11.05 4.63 -3.00
CA ALA A 28 -10.91 3.73 -1.87
C ALA A 28 -10.47 2.33 -2.32
N ILE A 29 -11.04 1.85 -3.41
CA ILE A 29 -10.63 0.55 -3.96
C ILE A 29 -9.16 0.57 -4.37
N ASN A 30 -8.72 1.65 -5.03
CA ASN A 30 -7.32 1.75 -5.45
C ASN A 30 -6.36 1.74 -4.28
N TYR A 31 -6.74 2.35 -3.16
CA TYR A 31 -5.88 2.36 -1.99
C TYR A 31 -5.71 0.97 -1.38
N VAL A 32 -6.74 0.14 -1.45
CA VAL A 32 -6.71 -1.14 -0.74
C VAL A 32 -6.51 -2.35 -1.64
N ASN A 33 -6.49 -2.18 -2.96
CA ASN A 33 -6.29 -3.35 -3.81
C ASN A 33 -4.81 -3.74 -3.89
N ASN A 34 -4.58 -4.97 -4.31
CA ASN A 34 -3.22 -5.52 -4.32
C ASN A 34 -2.30 -4.75 -5.27
N ALA A 35 -2.81 -4.33 -6.41
CA ALA A 35 -1.99 -3.61 -7.39
C ALA A 35 -1.53 -2.26 -6.85
N GLY A 36 -2.42 -1.53 -6.17
CA GLY A 36 -2.07 -0.24 -5.58
C GLY A 36 -1.04 -0.39 -4.49
N GLN A 37 -1.24 -1.34 -3.60
CA GLN A 37 -0.31 -1.56 -2.50
C GLN A 37 1.04 -2.08 -3.00
N ALA A 38 1.03 -2.95 -4.02
CA ALA A 38 2.28 -3.45 -4.60
C ALA A 38 3.05 -2.31 -5.26
N LYS A 39 2.36 -1.44 -5.99
CA LYS A 39 2.99 -0.27 -6.59
C LYS A 39 3.64 0.61 -5.52
N ALA A 40 2.93 0.82 -4.42
CA ALA A 40 3.42 1.68 -3.36
C ALA A 40 4.70 1.12 -2.73
N VAL A 41 4.70 -0.15 -2.37
CA VAL A 41 5.87 -0.72 -1.70
C VAL A 41 7.05 -0.82 -2.64
N ARG A 42 6.78 -1.15 -3.91
CA ARG A 42 7.84 -1.22 -4.93
C ARG A 42 8.51 0.15 -5.09
N ARG A 43 7.70 1.18 -5.19
CA ARG A 43 8.19 2.54 -5.37
C ARG A 43 8.99 3.01 -4.16
N MET A 44 8.50 2.73 -2.96
CA MET A 44 9.21 3.13 -1.75
C MET A 44 10.55 2.42 -1.61
N MET A 45 10.66 1.19 -2.07
CA MET A 45 11.93 0.49 -2.07
C MET A 45 12.89 1.10 -3.08
N ASN A 46 12.38 1.48 -4.24
CA ASN A 46 13.23 2.06 -5.29
C ASN A 46 13.71 3.46 -4.97
N GLU A 47 12.97 4.18 -4.13
CA GLU A 47 13.32 5.55 -3.74
C GLU A 47 14.21 5.59 -2.49
N ASP A 48 14.58 4.45 -1.98
CA ASP A 48 15.30 4.35 -0.70
C ASP A 48 14.53 5.01 0.44
N PHE A 49 13.21 5.00 0.35
CA PHE A 49 12.37 5.56 1.39
C PHE A 49 12.34 4.69 2.64
N LEU A 50 12.47 3.37 2.46
CA LEU A 50 12.44 2.42 3.55
C LEU A 50 13.83 2.21 4.13
N THR A 51 13.91 1.99 5.44
CA THR A 51 15.17 1.66 6.09
C THR A 51 15.58 0.24 5.73
N GLU A 52 16.84 -0.10 6.03
CA GLU A 52 17.32 -1.46 5.77
C GLU A 52 16.49 -2.50 6.52
N GLU A 53 16.11 -2.20 7.73
CA GLU A 53 15.30 -3.11 8.54
C GLU A 53 13.93 -3.30 7.89
N GLU A 54 13.34 -2.21 7.41
CA GLU A 54 12.04 -2.27 6.76
C GLU A 54 12.10 -3.05 5.45
N VAL A 55 13.14 -2.82 4.66
CA VAL A 55 13.33 -3.57 3.43
C VAL A 55 13.49 -5.06 3.73
N SER A 56 14.27 -5.38 4.75
CA SER A 56 14.46 -6.77 5.13
C SER A 56 13.13 -7.43 5.51
N LEU A 57 12.31 -6.71 6.26
CA LEU A 57 10.99 -7.22 6.64
C LEU A 57 10.10 -7.46 5.42
N VAL A 58 10.08 -6.49 4.50
CA VAL A 58 9.30 -6.60 3.28
C VAL A 58 9.73 -7.82 2.47
N LYS A 59 11.04 -8.01 2.31
CA LYS A 59 11.54 -9.15 1.53
C LYS A 59 11.20 -10.48 2.17
N ARG A 60 11.31 -10.57 3.50
CA ARG A 60 10.96 -11.81 4.20
C ARG A 60 9.48 -12.10 4.07
N ALA A 61 8.64 -11.08 4.22
CA ALA A 61 7.20 -11.28 4.12
C ALA A 61 6.79 -11.65 2.69
N ARG A 62 7.41 -11.01 1.69
CA ARG A 62 7.13 -11.31 0.30
C ARG A 62 7.49 -12.76 -0.03
N ASN A 63 8.58 -13.24 0.55
CA ASN A 63 9.07 -14.59 0.24
C ASN A 63 8.45 -15.66 1.11
N HIS A 64 7.65 -15.28 2.09
CA HIS A 64 7.02 -16.26 2.97
C HIS A 64 5.96 -17.04 2.19
N LYS A 65 5.95 -18.36 2.36
CA LYS A 65 4.94 -19.18 1.72
C LYS A 65 3.58 -18.89 2.33
N THR A 66 2.62 -18.62 1.46
CA THR A 66 1.26 -18.43 1.91
C THR A 66 0.45 -19.67 1.57
N ALA A 67 -0.52 -19.98 2.41
CA ALA A 67 -1.35 -21.17 2.21
C ALA A 67 -2.22 -21.02 0.97
N SER A 68 -2.69 -19.81 0.69
CA SER A 68 -3.57 -19.61 -0.46
C SER A 68 -3.54 -18.15 -0.86
N LYS A 69 -3.92 -17.90 -2.10
CA LYS A 69 -4.16 -16.56 -2.60
C LYS A 69 -5.49 -16.56 -3.32
N PRO A 70 -6.10 -15.40 -3.51
CA PRO A 70 -7.32 -15.32 -4.30
C PRO A 70 -7.08 -15.87 -5.70
N LYS A 71 -8.09 -16.51 -6.24
CA LYS A 71 -7.97 -17.28 -7.47
C LYS A 71 -7.41 -16.46 -8.64
N ASN A 72 -7.85 -15.24 -8.79
CA ASN A 72 -7.46 -14.41 -9.93
C ASN A 72 -6.41 -13.36 -9.57
N ALA A 73 -5.80 -13.47 -8.41
CA ALA A 73 -4.81 -12.49 -8.01
C ALA A 73 -3.49 -12.72 -8.72
N ASP A 74 -2.85 -11.61 -9.15
CA ASP A 74 -1.48 -11.66 -9.66
C ASP A 74 -0.59 -12.08 -8.49
N PRO A 75 0.18 -13.16 -8.62
CA PRO A 75 0.98 -13.65 -7.49
C PRO A 75 1.98 -12.63 -6.97
N VAL A 76 2.63 -11.89 -7.85
CA VAL A 76 3.63 -10.91 -7.43
C VAL A 76 2.97 -9.76 -6.68
N ASN A 77 1.87 -9.23 -7.22
CA ASN A 77 1.16 -8.14 -6.55
C ASN A 77 0.59 -8.60 -5.22
N TYR A 78 0.06 -9.81 -5.16
CA TYR A 78 -0.48 -10.33 -3.92
C TYR A 78 0.58 -10.42 -2.83
N LYS A 79 1.75 -10.93 -3.19
CA LYS A 79 2.85 -11.08 -2.23
C LYS A 79 3.37 -9.72 -1.75
N LEU A 80 3.48 -8.76 -2.66
CA LEU A 80 3.95 -7.44 -2.29
C LEU A 80 2.94 -6.71 -1.42
N ALA A 81 1.64 -6.85 -1.74
CA ALA A 81 0.60 -6.23 -0.92
C ALA A 81 0.60 -6.84 0.48
N THR A 82 0.77 -8.16 0.58
CA THR A 82 0.85 -8.83 1.87
C THR A 82 2.06 -8.32 2.65
N ALA A 83 3.19 -8.14 1.96
CA ALA A 83 4.40 -7.62 2.60
C ALA A 83 4.21 -6.19 3.09
N PHE A 84 3.48 -5.36 2.31
CA PHE A 84 3.18 -4.00 2.73
C PHE A 84 2.36 -3.99 4.01
N GLU A 85 1.33 -4.83 4.07
CA GLU A 85 0.50 -4.91 5.26
C GLU A 85 1.27 -5.44 6.47
N ALA A 86 2.19 -6.37 6.22
CA ALA A 86 3.04 -6.88 7.29
C ALA A 86 3.93 -5.78 7.85
N LEU A 87 4.47 -4.94 6.98
CA LEU A 87 5.29 -3.82 7.42
C LEU A 87 4.48 -2.84 8.28
N ILE A 88 3.30 -2.48 7.83
CA ILE A 88 2.44 -1.57 8.57
C ILE A 88 2.08 -2.18 9.93
N GLY A 89 1.70 -3.45 9.93
CA GLY A 89 1.34 -4.13 11.17
C GLY A 89 2.50 -4.20 12.16
N TRP A 90 3.69 -4.49 11.66
CA TRP A 90 4.87 -4.57 12.49
C TRP A 90 5.18 -3.24 13.15
N LEU A 91 5.17 -2.16 12.36
CA LEU A 91 5.43 -0.84 12.91
C LEU A 91 4.37 -0.44 13.94
N HIS A 92 3.13 -0.78 13.67
CA HIS A 92 2.04 -0.50 14.60
C HIS A 92 2.24 -1.24 15.93
N LEU A 93 2.58 -2.53 15.86
CA LEU A 93 2.78 -3.34 17.05
C LEU A 93 4.02 -2.92 17.83
N GLU A 94 5.02 -2.37 17.14
CA GLU A 94 6.22 -1.85 17.80
C GLU A 94 5.99 -0.48 18.43
N GLY A 95 4.81 0.10 18.28
CA GLY A 95 4.53 1.40 18.83
C GLY A 95 5.18 2.55 18.07
N ARG A 96 5.66 2.30 16.86
CA ARG A 96 6.36 3.30 16.05
C ARG A 96 5.34 4.04 15.17
N LYS A 97 4.47 4.77 15.83
CA LYS A 97 3.33 5.40 15.19
C LYS A 97 3.74 6.41 14.12
N ASP A 98 4.71 7.26 14.44
CA ASP A 98 5.11 8.31 13.49
C ASP A 98 5.66 7.70 12.21
N ARG A 99 6.49 6.68 12.32
CA ARG A 99 7.04 6.03 11.13
C ARG A 99 5.97 5.30 10.36
N CYS A 100 5.06 4.65 11.07
CA CYS A 100 3.94 3.97 10.44
C CYS A 100 3.13 4.95 9.59
N GLU A 101 2.84 6.14 10.13
CA GLU A 101 2.10 7.16 9.41
C GLU A 101 2.86 7.70 8.22
N GLU A 102 4.17 7.91 8.36
CA GLU A 102 4.98 8.35 7.21
C GLU A 102 4.86 7.38 6.04
N ILE A 103 4.94 6.10 6.33
CA ILE A 103 4.88 5.08 5.28
C ILE A 103 3.47 5.02 4.68
N ILE A 104 2.44 5.08 5.51
CA ILE A 104 1.07 5.06 5.03
C ILE A 104 0.80 6.26 4.12
N PHE A 105 1.20 7.45 4.55
CA PHE A 105 0.95 8.65 3.76
C PHE A 105 1.75 8.65 2.48
N ARG A 106 2.99 8.17 2.51
CA ARG A 106 3.77 8.06 1.28
C ARG A 106 3.13 7.06 0.31
N ALA A 107 2.64 5.94 0.84
CA ALA A 107 1.95 4.97 0.00
C ALA A 107 0.73 5.58 -0.66
N MET A 108 -0.05 6.35 0.09
CA MET A 108 -1.23 7.00 -0.47
C MET A 108 -0.87 7.99 -1.56
N GLU A 109 0.21 8.78 -1.35
CA GLU A 109 0.68 9.70 -2.38
C GLU A 109 1.02 8.99 -3.67
N ILE A 110 1.70 7.85 -3.56
CA ILE A 110 2.09 7.09 -4.74
C ILE A 110 0.86 6.55 -5.47
N ILE A 111 -0.09 6.04 -4.71
CA ILE A 111 -1.31 5.48 -5.30
C ILE A 111 -2.15 6.57 -5.96
N GLU A 112 -2.13 7.77 -5.40
CA GLU A 112 -2.89 8.91 -5.92
C GLU A 112 -2.27 9.52 -7.17
N GLU A 113 -1.03 9.20 -7.50
CA GLU A 113 -0.39 9.78 -8.67
C GLU A 113 -1.17 9.44 -9.92
N PRO A 114 -1.35 10.39 -10.85
CA PRO A 114 -2.04 10.09 -12.10
C PRO A 114 -1.28 9.03 -12.87
N GLN A 115 -2.03 8.15 -13.53
CA GLN A 115 -1.40 7.15 -14.35
C GLN A 115 -0.81 7.82 -15.58
N GLN A 116 0.40 7.39 -15.92
CA GLN A 116 1.13 7.99 -17.05
C GLN A 116 0.77 7.26 -18.33
N LYS A 117 -0.41 7.51 -18.84
CA LYS A 117 -0.80 6.86 -20.06
C LYS A 117 0.04 7.37 -21.21
N GLY A 118 0.53 6.49 -22.00
CA GLY A 118 1.25 6.84 -23.20
C GLY A 118 2.56 7.46 -22.99
N THR A 119 2.95 7.66 -21.82
CA THR A 119 4.23 8.20 -21.59
C THR A 119 5.25 7.15 -21.58
N GLN A 120 4.79 6.21 -21.84
CA GLN A 120 5.65 5.31 -21.85
C GLN A 120 6.34 5.27 -23.01
N HIS A 121 6.33 6.02 -23.29
CA HIS A 121 6.87 6.21 -24.16
C HIS A 121 7.61 6.83 -24.25
N GLU A 122 7.34 6.96 -23.91
CA GLU A 122 8.00 7.41 -23.85
C GLU A 122 8.68 7.18 -24.04
#